data_d45b94531eedcdcadd98f2aa362224f8
#
_entry.id   d45b94531eedcdcadd98f2aa362224f8
#
_cell.length_a   1.000
_cell.length_b   1.000
_cell.length_c   1.000
_cell.angle_alpha   90.00
_cell.angle_beta   90.00
_cell.angle_gamma   90.00
#
_symmetry.space_group_name_H-M   'P 1'
#
loop_
_entity.id
_entity.type
_entity.pdbx_description
1 polymer ?
#
loop_
_entity_poly.entity_id
_entity_poly.type
_entity_poly.pdbx_seq_one_letter_code
_entity_poly.pdbx_strand_id
1 'polypeptide(L)'
;MNSNINKKKITFFKNQKFLKYVFISLLSFLVFIYIYNELIKKNKFYSIIQEISEKYNYQLKNVEVNSLQRINKQEVNNIVSHYYNQSIFLLPLEEISNSINQLSWVKNVNLSTNFNDTLKVEIFEYSPIGLFFYNNQLFYLSKNGKIIDKFEEEINENLIIFYGKKASSEAY
;
A
#
# COMPACT_ATOMS: atom_id res chain seq x y z
N MET A 1 -44.95 -9.18 -59.98
CA MET A 1 -44.86 -9.87 -58.70
C MET A 1 -43.44 -10.37 -58.39
N ASN A 2 -42.40 -9.55 -58.70
CA ASN A 2 -40.95 -9.97 -58.57
C ASN A 2 -40.06 -9.02 -57.76
N SER A 3 -40.58 -7.94 -57.15
CA SER A 3 -39.77 -6.99 -56.43
C SER A 3 -39.53 -7.31 -54.92
N ASN A 4 -40.36 -8.18 -54.34
CA ASN A 4 -40.27 -8.51 -52.89
C ASN A 4 -39.26 -9.61 -52.55
N ILE A 5 -38.90 -10.47 -53.53
CA ILE A 5 -37.95 -11.58 -53.30
C ILE A 5 -36.48 -11.03 -53.19
N ASN A 6 -36.13 -10.04 -53.97
CA ASN A 6 -34.81 -9.47 -53.95
C ASN A 6 -34.50 -8.63 -52.68
N LYS A 7 -35.49 -7.94 -52.14
CA LYS A 7 -35.31 -7.20 -50.90
C LYS A 7 -35.06 -8.11 -49.70
N LYS A 8 -35.76 -9.23 -49.60
CA LYS A 8 -35.57 -10.24 -48.52
C LYS A 8 -34.19 -10.90 -48.60
N LYS A 9 -33.66 -11.20 -49.82
CA LYS A 9 -32.31 -11.76 -49.99
C LYS A 9 -31.23 -10.77 -49.58
N ILE A 10 -31.34 -9.49 -49.90
CA ILE A 10 -30.36 -8.46 -49.56
C ILE A 10 -30.30 -8.22 -48.05
N THR A 11 -31.43 -8.19 -47.37
CA THR A 11 -31.47 -8.06 -45.88
C THR A 11 -30.92 -9.31 -45.19
N PHE A 12 -31.14 -10.51 -45.71
CA PHE A 12 -30.60 -11.74 -45.18
C PHE A 12 -29.06 -11.83 -45.31
N PHE A 13 -28.50 -11.42 -46.46
CA PHE A 13 -27.04 -11.34 -46.68
C PHE A 13 -26.38 -10.26 -45.80
N LYS A 14 -27.04 -9.14 -45.57
CA LYS A 14 -26.54 -8.07 -44.69
C LYS A 14 -26.52 -8.53 -43.22
N ASN A 15 -27.53 -9.29 -42.79
CA ASN A 15 -27.57 -9.91 -41.45
C ASN A 15 -26.49 -10.99 -41.27
N GLN A 16 -26.18 -11.79 -42.30
CA GLN A 16 -25.13 -12.80 -42.21
C GLN A 16 -23.74 -12.19 -42.03
N LYS A 17 -23.41 -11.11 -42.76
CA LYS A 17 -22.14 -10.40 -42.52
C LYS A 17 -22.07 -9.77 -41.14
N PHE A 18 -23.13 -9.12 -40.70
CA PHE A 18 -23.22 -8.56 -39.35
C PHE A 18 -23.07 -9.65 -38.30
N LEU A 19 -23.75 -10.79 -38.44
CA LEU A 19 -23.62 -11.92 -37.51
C LEU A 19 -22.17 -12.47 -37.47
N LYS A 20 -21.47 -12.53 -38.60
CA LYS A 20 -20.05 -12.93 -38.63
C LYS A 20 -19.16 -11.97 -37.82
N TYR A 21 -19.34 -10.66 -38.00
CA TYR A 21 -18.54 -9.67 -37.25
C TYR A 21 -18.86 -9.72 -35.72
N VAL A 22 -20.11 -9.89 -35.33
CA VAL A 22 -20.50 -10.09 -33.95
C VAL A 22 -19.87 -11.36 -33.40
N PHE A 23 -19.88 -12.46 -34.14
CA PHE A 23 -19.27 -13.73 -33.70
C PHE A 23 -17.73 -13.59 -33.55
N ILE A 24 -17.06 -12.93 -34.48
CA ILE A 24 -15.59 -12.67 -34.42
C ILE A 24 -15.27 -11.79 -33.21
N SER A 25 -16.07 -10.75 -32.96
CA SER A 25 -15.92 -9.88 -31.79
C SER A 25 -16.10 -10.64 -30.48
N LEU A 26 -17.11 -11.51 -30.39
CA LEU A 26 -17.35 -12.35 -29.22
C LEU A 26 -16.22 -13.33 -28.98
N LEU A 27 -15.72 -13.97 -30.04
CA LEU A 27 -14.60 -14.88 -29.98
C LEU A 27 -13.31 -14.17 -29.53
N SER A 28 -13.03 -12.99 -30.07
CA SER A 28 -11.92 -12.14 -29.64
C SER A 28 -12.02 -11.75 -28.18
N PHE A 29 -13.21 -11.42 -27.69
CA PHE A 29 -13.46 -11.09 -26.30
C PHE A 29 -13.24 -12.30 -25.37
N LEU A 30 -13.69 -13.48 -25.76
CA LEU A 30 -13.44 -14.72 -25.00
C LEU A 30 -11.94 -15.08 -24.94
N VAL A 31 -11.21 -14.91 -26.06
CA VAL A 31 -9.75 -15.11 -26.10
C VAL A 31 -9.06 -14.10 -25.18
N PHE A 32 -9.50 -12.85 -25.20
CA PHE A 32 -8.96 -11.80 -24.30
C PHE A 32 -9.20 -12.16 -22.84
N ILE A 33 -10.41 -12.59 -22.46
CA ILE A 33 -10.73 -13.03 -21.08
C ILE A 33 -9.87 -14.24 -20.70
N TYR A 34 -9.68 -15.19 -21.60
CA TYR A 34 -8.84 -16.37 -21.33
C TYR A 34 -7.39 -15.98 -21.06
N ILE A 35 -6.78 -15.12 -21.91
CA ILE A 35 -5.42 -14.62 -21.74
C ILE A 35 -5.29 -13.83 -20.43
N TYR A 36 -6.26 -12.95 -20.15
CA TYR A 36 -6.30 -12.17 -18.92
C TYR A 36 -6.33 -13.04 -17.66
N ASN A 37 -7.19 -14.06 -17.64
CA ASN A 37 -7.27 -15.00 -16.53
C ASN A 37 -5.98 -15.82 -16.37
N GLU A 38 -5.35 -16.23 -17.48
CA GLU A 38 -4.11 -17.02 -17.45
C GLU A 38 -2.93 -16.19 -16.93
N LEU A 39 -2.85 -14.92 -17.30
CA LEU A 39 -1.82 -13.99 -16.80
C LEU A 39 -1.97 -13.73 -15.30
N ILE A 40 -3.21 -13.54 -14.81
CA ILE A 40 -3.47 -13.27 -13.39
C ILE A 40 -3.29 -14.53 -12.54
N LYS A 41 -3.89 -15.67 -12.92
CA LYS A 41 -3.83 -16.92 -12.13
C LYS A 41 -2.43 -17.46 -11.93
N LYS A 42 -1.52 -17.25 -12.86
CA LYS A 42 -0.16 -17.82 -12.79
C LYS A 42 0.88 -16.84 -12.24
N ASN A 43 0.47 -15.71 -11.70
CA ASN A 43 1.38 -14.64 -11.27
C ASN A 43 2.44 -14.27 -12.33
N LYS A 44 2.17 -14.62 -13.61
CA LYS A 44 3.10 -14.36 -14.72
C LYS A 44 3.40 -12.87 -14.89
N PHE A 45 2.40 -12.04 -14.62
CA PHE A 45 2.58 -10.59 -14.67
C PHE A 45 3.67 -10.15 -13.68
N TYR A 46 3.58 -10.61 -12.43
CA TYR A 46 4.57 -10.30 -11.40
C TYR A 46 5.97 -10.81 -11.77
N SER A 47 6.08 -12.04 -12.27
CA SER A 47 7.39 -12.60 -12.67
C SER A 47 8.01 -11.83 -13.84
N ILE A 48 7.21 -11.42 -14.84
CA ILE A 48 7.68 -10.60 -15.96
C ILE A 48 8.19 -9.24 -15.49
N ILE A 49 7.42 -8.54 -14.64
CA ILE A 49 7.85 -7.24 -14.09
C ILE A 49 9.12 -7.40 -13.24
N GLN A 50 9.21 -8.45 -12.43
CA GLN A 50 10.39 -8.74 -11.62
C GLN A 50 11.62 -8.98 -12.49
N GLU A 51 11.52 -9.81 -13.54
CA GLU A 51 12.61 -10.13 -14.48
C GLU A 51 13.08 -8.88 -15.25
N ILE A 52 12.14 -8.05 -15.72
CA ILE A 52 12.46 -6.78 -16.38
C ILE A 52 13.17 -5.84 -15.39
N SER A 53 12.67 -5.74 -14.17
CA SER A 53 13.26 -4.88 -13.15
C SER A 53 14.67 -5.32 -12.77
N GLU A 54 14.91 -6.61 -12.70
CA GLU A 54 16.25 -7.16 -12.46
C GLU A 54 17.20 -6.81 -13.62
N LYS A 55 16.77 -7.04 -14.86
CA LYS A 55 17.56 -6.77 -16.06
C LYS A 55 17.97 -5.30 -16.18
N TYR A 56 17.09 -4.38 -15.77
CA TYR A 56 17.32 -2.94 -15.90
C TYR A 56 17.66 -2.25 -14.57
N ASN A 57 17.91 -3.02 -13.50
CA ASN A 57 18.25 -2.53 -12.17
C ASN A 57 17.17 -1.68 -11.49
N TYR A 58 15.89 -1.90 -11.79
CA TYR A 58 14.75 -1.26 -11.11
C TYR A 58 14.30 -2.05 -9.88
N GLN A 59 15.24 -2.41 -9.03
CA GLN A 59 15.01 -3.13 -7.79
C GLN A 59 15.29 -2.25 -6.59
N LEU A 60 14.57 -2.46 -5.48
CA LEU A 60 14.84 -1.75 -4.23
C LEU A 60 16.26 -2.07 -3.74
N LYS A 61 17.10 -1.04 -3.62
CA LYS A 61 18.48 -1.12 -3.10
C LYS A 61 18.71 -0.18 -1.93
N ASN A 62 18.00 0.94 -1.91
CA ASN A 62 18.21 2.01 -0.95
C ASN A 62 16.90 2.33 -0.21
N VAL A 63 17.03 2.64 1.08
CA VAL A 63 15.93 3.12 1.91
C VAL A 63 16.37 4.42 2.57
N GLU A 64 15.68 5.51 2.25
CA GLU A 64 15.91 6.82 2.84
C GLU A 64 14.84 7.07 3.92
N VAL A 65 15.26 7.15 5.17
CA VAL A 65 14.40 7.48 6.30
C VAL A 65 14.75 8.87 6.80
N ASN A 66 13.74 9.73 7.02
CA ASN A 66 13.93 11.06 7.60
C ASN A 66 14.57 11.01 8.99
N SER A 67 14.93 12.16 9.56
CA SER A 67 15.42 12.23 10.93
C SER A 67 14.33 11.83 11.91
N LEU A 68 14.65 10.88 12.79
CA LEU A 68 13.78 10.36 13.84
C LEU A 68 14.36 10.71 15.21
N GLN A 69 13.49 10.96 16.20
CA GLN A 69 13.86 11.28 17.58
C GLN A 69 13.69 10.11 18.53
N ARG A 70 12.58 9.39 18.39
CA ARG A 70 12.16 8.31 19.31
C ARG A 70 12.19 6.93 18.66
N ILE A 71 12.02 6.85 17.34
CA ILE A 71 12.01 5.59 16.60
C ILE A 71 13.43 5.25 16.17
N ASN A 72 13.86 4.02 16.41
CA ASN A 72 15.13 3.53 15.91
C ASN A 72 15.01 3.24 14.40
N LYS A 73 15.87 3.88 13.60
CA LYS A 73 15.95 3.61 12.15
C LYS A 73 16.15 2.13 11.82
N GLN A 74 16.79 1.39 12.71
CA GLN A 74 17.01 -0.04 12.54
C GLN A 74 15.68 -0.82 12.51
N GLU A 75 14.68 -0.43 13.30
CA GLU A 75 13.36 -1.07 13.29
C GLU A 75 12.66 -0.88 11.95
N VAL A 76 12.74 0.34 11.39
CA VAL A 76 12.19 0.64 10.07
C VAL A 76 12.92 -0.16 8.99
N ASN A 77 14.26 -0.20 9.05
CA ASN A 77 15.06 -0.98 8.11
C ASN A 77 14.76 -2.48 8.19
N ASN A 78 14.53 -3.02 9.39
CA ASN A 78 14.16 -4.43 9.56
C ASN A 78 12.83 -4.75 8.86
N ILE A 79 11.84 -3.86 8.97
CA ILE A 79 10.54 -4.03 8.29
C ILE A 79 10.74 -4.03 6.76
N VAL A 80 11.54 -3.10 6.24
CA VAL A 80 11.74 -2.95 4.80
C VAL A 80 12.71 -3.99 4.24
N SER A 81 13.56 -4.60 5.07
CA SER A 81 14.63 -5.51 4.63
C SER A 81 14.13 -6.71 3.82
N HIS A 82 12.90 -7.17 4.07
CA HIS A 82 12.27 -8.28 3.36
C HIS A 82 11.95 -7.97 1.89
N TYR A 83 11.99 -6.71 1.49
CA TYR A 83 11.63 -6.22 0.16
C TYR A 83 12.85 -5.83 -0.70
N TYR A 84 14.06 -5.92 -0.16
CA TYR A 84 15.27 -5.68 -0.96
C TYR A 84 15.34 -6.65 -2.15
N ASN A 85 15.85 -6.15 -3.27
CA ASN A 85 15.93 -6.84 -4.56
C ASN A 85 14.58 -7.16 -5.21
N GLN A 86 13.46 -6.75 -4.63
CA GLN A 86 12.16 -6.77 -5.32
C GLN A 86 12.04 -5.60 -6.29
N SER A 87 11.25 -5.79 -7.33
CA SER A 87 10.93 -4.72 -8.27
C SER A 87 10.36 -3.50 -7.55
N ILE A 88 10.90 -2.30 -7.83
CA ILE A 88 10.41 -1.05 -7.25
C ILE A 88 8.94 -0.77 -7.61
N PHE A 89 8.45 -1.33 -8.73
CA PHE A 89 7.08 -1.19 -9.21
C PHE A 89 6.09 -2.17 -8.55
N LEU A 90 6.60 -3.20 -7.89
CA LEU A 90 5.80 -4.25 -7.24
C LEU A 90 5.85 -4.17 -5.72
N LEU A 91 6.49 -3.14 -5.16
CA LEU A 91 6.54 -2.97 -3.71
C LEU A 91 5.13 -2.79 -3.12
N PRO A 92 4.75 -3.58 -2.12
CA PRO A 92 3.46 -3.46 -1.45
C PRO A 92 3.49 -2.31 -0.44
N LEU A 93 3.47 -1.06 -0.94
CA LEU A 93 3.65 0.14 -0.11
C LEU A 93 2.62 0.24 1.02
N GLU A 94 1.40 -0.22 0.79
CA GLU A 94 0.36 -0.24 1.83
C GLU A 94 0.71 -1.20 2.97
N GLU A 95 1.21 -2.39 2.67
CA GLU A 95 1.63 -3.38 3.67
C GLU A 95 2.83 -2.87 4.47
N ILE A 96 3.83 -2.29 3.78
CA ILE A 96 4.99 -1.67 4.41
C ILE A 96 4.55 -0.52 5.33
N SER A 97 3.67 0.36 4.83
CA SER A 97 3.12 1.46 5.62
C SER A 97 2.38 0.98 6.86
N ASN A 98 1.52 -0.04 6.72
CA ASN A 98 0.79 -0.62 7.84
C ASN A 98 1.73 -1.23 8.88
N SER A 99 2.80 -1.90 8.45
CA SER A 99 3.80 -2.46 9.36
C SER A 99 4.57 -1.38 10.13
N ILE A 100 4.97 -0.29 9.47
CA ILE A 100 5.64 0.84 10.11
C ILE A 100 4.68 1.56 11.09
N ASN A 101 3.39 1.71 10.72
CA ASN A 101 2.38 2.33 11.58
C ASN A 101 2.09 1.54 12.89
N GLN A 102 2.53 0.29 12.99
CA GLN A 102 2.43 -0.50 14.22
C GLN A 102 3.48 -0.13 15.27
N LEU A 103 4.55 0.59 14.90
CA LEU A 103 5.53 1.10 15.84
C LEU A 103 4.88 2.15 16.76
N SER A 104 5.12 2.05 18.05
CA SER A 104 4.40 2.82 19.09
C SER A 104 4.43 4.34 18.87
N TRP A 105 5.58 4.86 18.48
CA TRP A 105 5.80 6.30 18.29
C TRP A 105 5.35 6.85 16.95
N VAL A 106 4.94 5.98 15.99
CA VAL A 106 4.49 6.43 14.68
C VAL A 106 3.08 7.02 14.77
N LYS A 107 2.97 8.30 14.40
CA LYS A 107 1.71 9.01 14.22
C LYS A 107 1.16 8.82 12.81
N ASN A 108 2.03 8.92 11.82
CA ASN A 108 1.72 8.73 10.40
C ASN A 108 3.01 8.39 9.64
N VAL A 109 2.87 7.71 8.51
CA VAL A 109 3.97 7.42 7.59
C VAL A 109 3.55 7.70 6.16
N ASN A 110 4.44 8.36 5.40
CA ASN A 110 4.30 8.54 3.96
C ASN A 110 5.41 7.75 3.26
N LEU A 111 5.03 6.94 2.29
CA LEU A 111 5.96 6.19 1.47
C LEU A 111 5.92 6.70 0.03
N SER A 112 7.09 6.83 -0.57
CA SER A 112 7.23 7.13 -1.99
C SER A 112 8.46 6.46 -2.57
N THR A 113 8.48 6.23 -3.88
CA THR A 113 9.64 5.69 -4.59
C THR A 113 10.15 6.69 -5.60
N ASN A 114 11.44 6.60 -5.94
CA ASN A 114 12.02 7.34 -7.06
C ASN A 114 11.83 6.62 -8.41
N PHE A 115 11.06 5.51 -8.42
CA PHE A 115 10.84 4.63 -9.57
C PHE A 115 12.12 4.04 -10.18
N ASN A 116 13.21 4.06 -9.45
CA ASN A 116 14.49 3.46 -9.84
C ASN A 116 14.90 2.36 -8.83
N ASP A 117 15.40 2.77 -7.67
CA ASP A 117 15.99 1.84 -6.70
C ASP A 117 15.78 2.25 -5.23
N THR A 118 15.13 3.36 -4.96
CA THR A 118 15.05 3.96 -3.62
C THR A 118 13.60 4.06 -3.14
N LEU A 119 13.35 3.56 -1.92
CA LEU A 119 12.15 3.81 -1.14
C LEU A 119 12.41 4.94 -0.15
N LYS A 120 11.64 6.02 -0.24
CA LYS A 120 11.62 7.10 0.75
C LYS A 120 10.55 6.82 1.79
N VAL A 121 10.95 6.85 3.05
CA VAL A 121 10.11 6.63 4.22
C VAL A 121 10.13 7.89 5.06
N GLU A 122 9.03 8.63 5.06
CA GLU A 122 8.84 9.84 5.86
C GLU A 122 7.90 9.52 7.02
N ILE A 123 8.43 9.51 8.23
CA ILE A 123 7.72 9.17 9.45
C ILE A 123 7.47 10.44 10.26
N PHE A 124 6.23 10.63 10.68
CA PHE A 124 5.80 11.65 11.63
C PHE A 124 5.61 10.98 12.98
N GLU A 125 6.41 11.41 13.97
CA GLU A 125 6.35 10.86 15.31
C GLU A 125 5.28 11.57 16.16
N TYR A 126 4.76 10.88 17.17
CA TYR A 126 3.93 11.49 18.18
C TYR A 126 4.75 12.44 19.05
N SER A 127 4.18 13.61 19.38
CA SER A 127 4.68 14.49 20.44
C SER A 127 3.82 14.28 21.67
N PRO A 128 4.37 13.79 22.79
CA PRO A 128 3.62 13.60 24.02
C PRO A 128 3.26 14.96 24.64
N ILE A 129 2.08 15.07 25.25
CA ILE A 129 1.65 16.23 26.02
C ILE A 129 1.85 16.03 27.53
N GLY A 130 2.12 14.79 27.94
CA GLY A 130 2.31 14.41 29.33
C GLY A 130 2.39 12.92 29.50
N LEU A 131 2.33 12.49 30.77
CA LEU A 131 2.35 11.10 31.18
C LEU A 131 0.97 10.71 31.75
N PHE A 132 0.52 9.52 31.42
CA PHE A 132 -0.70 8.91 31.94
C PHE A 132 -0.35 7.83 32.97
N PHE A 133 -0.81 7.98 34.20
CA PHE A 133 -0.62 6.99 35.27
C PHE A 133 -1.76 5.98 35.26
N TYR A 134 -1.43 4.73 34.95
CA TYR A 134 -2.37 3.63 34.93
C TYR A 134 -1.72 2.32 35.39
N ASN A 135 -2.43 1.56 36.22
CA ASN A 135 -1.95 0.27 36.74
C ASN A 135 -0.52 0.35 37.35
N ASN A 136 -0.24 1.39 38.11
CA ASN A 136 1.06 1.62 38.73
C ASN A 136 2.23 1.82 37.77
N GLN A 137 1.95 2.19 36.50
CA GLN A 137 2.93 2.48 35.47
C GLN A 137 2.61 3.82 34.82
N LEU A 138 3.63 4.46 34.29
CA LEU A 138 3.53 5.69 33.50
C LEU A 138 3.64 5.38 32.00
N PHE A 139 2.84 6.08 31.21
CA PHE A 139 2.83 5.97 29.76
C PHE A 139 2.85 7.35 29.12
N TYR A 140 3.51 7.51 27.99
CA TYR A 140 3.42 8.73 27.22
C TYR A 140 2.01 8.90 26.63
N LEU A 141 1.45 10.12 26.77
CA LEU A 141 0.11 10.46 26.29
C LEU A 141 0.20 11.50 25.18
N SER A 142 -0.42 11.21 24.04
CA SER A 142 -0.53 12.16 22.93
C SER A 142 -1.71 13.12 23.12
N LYS A 143 -1.71 14.23 22.37
CA LYS A 143 -2.77 15.24 22.39
C LYS A 143 -4.18 14.68 22.12
N ASN A 144 -4.29 13.63 21.30
CA ASN A 144 -5.56 12.97 20.98
C ASN A 144 -5.92 11.79 21.92
N GLY A 145 -5.30 11.72 23.10
CA GLY A 145 -5.59 10.70 24.11
C GLY A 145 -5.02 9.30 23.81
N LYS A 146 -4.21 9.13 22.75
CA LYS A 146 -3.56 7.85 22.48
C LYS A 146 -2.41 7.65 23.45
N ILE A 147 -2.36 6.48 24.08
CA ILE A 147 -1.19 5.98 24.79
C ILE A 147 -0.14 5.60 23.74
N ILE A 148 1.03 6.26 23.78
CA ILE A 148 2.07 6.08 22.78
C ILE A 148 2.93 4.88 23.15
N ASP A 149 3.59 4.96 24.32
CA ASP A 149 4.52 3.96 24.80
C ASP A 149 4.66 4.04 26.33
N LYS A 150 5.28 3.02 26.93
CA LYS A 150 5.61 3.02 28.34
C LYS A 150 6.73 4.02 28.63
N PHE A 151 6.60 4.75 29.73
CA PHE A 151 7.65 5.63 30.22
C PHE A 151 8.64 4.83 31.05
N GLU A 152 9.88 4.70 30.58
CA GLU A 152 10.95 3.93 31.25
C GLU A 152 12.14 4.81 31.66
N GLU A 153 12.11 6.11 31.34
CA GLU A 153 13.19 7.06 31.63
C GLU A 153 13.06 7.63 33.05
N GLU A 154 14.13 8.18 33.61
CA GLU A 154 14.05 9.03 34.79
C GLU A 154 13.32 10.33 34.43
N ILE A 155 12.43 10.79 35.36
CA ILE A 155 11.57 11.98 35.12
C ILE A 155 12.47 13.23 35.14
N ASN A 156 13.11 13.53 33.99
CA ASN A 156 13.87 14.74 33.75
C ASN A 156 13.11 15.79 32.94
N GLU A 157 11.93 15.44 32.37
CA GLU A 157 11.09 16.35 31.62
C GLU A 157 9.96 16.85 32.51
N ASN A 158 9.63 18.16 32.45
CA ASN A 158 8.47 18.77 33.12
C ASN A 158 7.16 18.34 32.43
N LEU A 159 6.91 17.03 32.34
CA LEU A 159 5.70 16.47 31.76
C LEU A 159 4.59 16.44 32.81
N ILE A 160 3.40 16.91 32.44
CA ILE A 160 2.21 16.84 33.29
C ILE A 160 1.80 15.36 33.43
N ILE A 161 1.48 14.95 34.68
CA ILE A 161 1.00 13.60 34.93
C ILE A 161 -0.52 13.62 35.04
N PHE A 162 -1.19 12.85 34.20
CA PHE A 162 -2.64 12.70 34.19
C PHE A 162 -3.05 11.45 34.98
N TYR A 163 -4.04 11.62 35.91
CA TYR A 163 -4.55 10.55 36.77
C TYR A 163 -6.03 10.29 36.47
N GLY A 164 -6.46 9.04 36.61
CA GLY A 164 -7.88 8.65 36.54
C GLY A 164 -8.27 7.95 35.26
N LYS A 165 -9.34 7.13 35.34
CA LYS A 165 -9.80 6.27 34.24
C LYS A 165 -10.21 7.01 32.94
N LYS A 166 -10.53 8.31 33.05
CA LYS A 166 -10.94 9.13 31.90
C LYS A 166 -9.84 10.08 31.40
N ALA A 167 -8.67 10.07 32.04
CA ALA A 167 -7.61 11.03 31.70
C ALA A 167 -7.13 10.92 30.24
N SER A 168 -7.16 9.73 29.64
CA SER A 168 -6.83 9.54 28.23
C SER A 168 -7.91 10.04 27.26
N SER A 169 -9.16 10.18 27.69
CA SER A 169 -10.28 10.65 26.86
C SER A 169 -10.61 12.12 27.03
N GLU A 170 -10.13 12.75 28.11
CA GLU A 170 -10.42 14.15 28.50
C GLU A 170 -9.18 15.05 28.49
N ALA A 171 -8.05 14.57 27.95
CA ALA A 171 -6.78 15.31 27.85
C ALA A 171 -6.76 16.36 26.72
N TYR A 172 -7.92 16.98 26.43
CA TYR A 172 -8.06 18.05 25.43
C TYR A 172 -7.93 19.43 26.04
#